data_bf59074766dff922c931267f0daa60bd
#
_entry.id   bf59074766dff922c931267f0daa60bd
#
_cell.length_a   1.000
_cell.length_b   1.000
_cell.length_c   1.000
_cell.angle_alpha   90.00
_cell.angle_beta   90.00
_cell.angle_gamma   90.00
#
_symmetry.space_group_name_H-M   'P 1'
#
loop_
_entity.id
_entity.type
_entity.pdbx_description
1 polymer ?
#
loop_
_entity_poly.entity_id
_entity_poly.type
_entity_poly.pdbx_seq_one_letter_code
_entity_poly.pdbx_strand_id
1 'polypeptide(L)'
;MSASKYKNLLKPLDLGFTTLKNRLIMGSMHTGIEEFGVLKGGHNQRGGLAPLARYFEERAKGGVGLIVTGGIAPNREGKVSPWAGKMSNKLESRAHRDITEAVHRHDSKIVMQILHAGRYGYHFWNVAPSPIKAPI
;
A
#
# COMPACT_ATOMS: atom_id res chain seq x y z
N MET A 1 23.78 -9.43 -7.33
CA MET A 1 23.88 -8.66 -8.59
C MET A 1 25.11 -7.79 -8.51
N SER A 2 26.00 -7.81 -9.53
CA SER A 2 27.19 -6.96 -9.52
C SER A 2 26.77 -5.48 -9.62
N ALA A 3 27.11 -4.70 -8.60
CA ALA A 3 26.84 -3.24 -8.56
C ALA A 3 27.42 -2.49 -9.77
N SER A 4 28.39 -3.07 -10.47
CA SER A 4 29.02 -2.49 -11.65
C SER A 4 28.12 -2.42 -12.87
N LYS A 5 27.18 -3.36 -13.04
CA LYS A 5 26.32 -3.45 -14.22
C LYS A 5 25.17 -2.43 -14.23
N TYR A 6 24.71 -2.02 -13.04
CA TYR A 6 23.52 -1.15 -12.90
C TYR A 6 23.81 0.11 -12.09
N LYS A 7 24.94 0.75 -12.37
CA LYS A 7 25.46 1.91 -11.61
C LYS A 7 24.43 3.03 -11.40
N ASN A 8 23.66 3.37 -12.43
CA ASN A 8 22.70 4.47 -12.34
C ASN A 8 21.43 4.08 -11.58
N LEU A 9 20.99 2.81 -11.69
CA LEU A 9 19.81 2.30 -10.99
C LEU A 9 20.04 2.19 -9.49
N LEU A 10 21.26 1.83 -9.08
CA LEU A 10 21.63 1.60 -7.68
C LEU A 10 22.16 2.85 -6.98
N LYS A 11 22.30 3.98 -7.67
CA LYS A 11 22.66 5.26 -7.04
C LYS A 11 21.53 5.76 -6.16
N PRO A 12 21.83 6.31 -4.98
CA PRO A 12 20.85 7.05 -4.20
C PRO A 12 20.15 8.14 -5.03
N LEU A 13 18.91 8.44 -4.66
CA LEU A 13 18.12 9.51 -5.25
C LEU A 13 17.67 10.46 -4.16
N ASP A 14 18.16 11.67 -4.19
CA ASP A 14 17.70 12.75 -3.34
C ASP A 14 16.39 13.33 -3.89
N LEU A 15 15.34 13.38 -3.06
CA LEU A 15 14.03 13.96 -3.35
C LEU A 15 13.86 15.34 -2.69
N GLY A 16 14.92 15.91 -2.10
CA GLY A 16 14.91 17.17 -1.40
C GLY A 16 14.51 17.07 0.07
N PHE A 17 13.48 16.32 0.39
CA PHE A 17 13.00 16.09 1.75
C PHE A 17 13.37 14.71 2.32
N THR A 18 13.82 13.80 1.48
CA THR A 18 14.32 12.47 1.87
C THR A 18 15.17 11.89 0.75
N THR A 19 16.05 10.95 1.10
CA THR A 19 16.88 10.23 0.13
C THR A 19 16.43 8.77 0.04
N LEU A 20 16.23 8.29 -1.18
CA LEU A 20 16.04 6.85 -1.46
C LEU A 20 17.41 6.19 -1.62
N LYS A 21 17.57 4.97 -1.07
CA LYS A 21 18.82 4.20 -1.17
C LYS A 21 19.20 3.82 -2.61
N ASN A 22 18.24 3.80 -3.52
CA ASN A 22 18.42 3.57 -4.95
C ASN A 22 17.18 4.05 -5.73
N ARG A 23 17.14 3.82 -7.04
CA ARG A 23 16.08 4.27 -7.95
C ARG A 23 15.08 3.17 -8.33
N LEU A 24 15.03 2.07 -7.55
CA LEU A 24 14.04 1.01 -7.73
C LEU A 24 12.76 1.36 -6.98
N ILE A 25 11.65 1.38 -7.71
CA ILE A 25 10.32 1.63 -7.15
C ILE A 25 9.43 0.42 -7.43
N MET A 26 8.82 -0.11 -6.38
CA MET A 26 7.73 -1.06 -6.49
C MET A 26 6.43 -0.27 -6.68
N GLY A 27 5.82 -0.38 -7.86
CA GLY A 27 4.56 0.26 -8.19
C GLY A 27 3.38 -0.28 -7.36
N SER A 28 2.32 0.51 -7.31
CA SER A 28 1.08 0.12 -6.61
C SER A 28 0.45 -1.13 -7.21
N MET A 29 0.10 -2.07 -6.35
CA MET A 29 -0.60 -3.30 -6.71
C MET A 29 -1.55 -3.70 -5.59
N HIS A 30 -2.80 -4.06 -5.93
CA HIS A 30 -3.66 -4.76 -5.00
C HIS A 30 -3.20 -6.21 -4.84
N THR A 31 -3.05 -6.65 -3.60
CA THR A 31 -2.59 -8.00 -3.27
C THR A 31 -3.73 -8.89 -2.79
N GLY A 32 -4.88 -8.31 -2.44
CA GLY A 32 -5.97 -8.97 -1.73
C GLY A 32 -5.68 -9.25 -0.25
N ILE A 33 -4.44 -9.03 0.20
CA ILE A 33 -4.03 -9.22 1.61
C ILE A 33 -4.53 -8.05 2.47
N GLU A 34 -4.68 -6.88 1.89
CA GLU A 34 -5.22 -5.67 2.52
C GLU A 34 -6.72 -5.75 2.81
N GLU A 35 -7.43 -6.72 2.22
CA GLU A 35 -8.84 -6.97 2.49
C GLU A 35 -9.00 -7.54 3.89
N PHE A 36 -10.13 -7.20 4.56
CA PHE A 36 -10.41 -7.55 5.94
C PHE A 36 -9.52 -6.87 7.02
N GLY A 37 -8.63 -5.98 6.64
CA GLY A 37 -7.88 -5.00 7.43
C GLY A 37 -7.87 -5.18 8.96
N VAL A 38 -8.17 -4.09 9.65
CA VAL A 38 -8.00 -3.93 11.11
C VAL A 38 -8.93 -4.79 11.97
N LEU A 39 -10.08 -5.27 11.46
CA LEU A 39 -11.16 -5.83 12.29
C LEU A 39 -11.30 -7.36 12.26
N LYS A 40 -10.72 -8.05 11.30
CA LYS A 40 -10.69 -9.52 11.29
C LYS A 40 -9.32 -9.97 10.82
N GLY A 41 -8.65 -10.72 11.65
CA GLY A 41 -7.44 -11.40 11.26
C GLY A 41 -7.63 -12.02 9.88
N GLY A 42 -6.95 -11.50 8.86
CA GLY A 42 -6.95 -12.09 7.53
C GLY A 42 -6.70 -13.59 7.65
N HIS A 43 -6.81 -14.35 6.58
CA HIS A 43 -6.77 -15.83 6.50
C HIS A 43 -5.92 -16.63 7.51
N ASN A 44 -5.11 -15.97 8.32
CA ASN A 44 -4.35 -16.53 9.43
C ASN A 44 -4.75 -15.81 10.73
N GLN A 45 -5.39 -16.47 11.63
CA GLN A 45 -5.82 -16.21 13.00
C GLN A 45 -5.04 -15.17 13.87
N ARG A 46 -4.10 -14.45 13.31
CA ARG A 46 -3.35 -13.34 13.91
C ARG A 46 -3.84 -12.04 13.25
N GLY A 47 -4.85 -11.44 13.84
CA GLY A 47 -5.50 -10.24 13.34
C GLY A 47 -4.55 -9.14 12.85
N GLY A 48 -5.01 -8.33 11.90
CA GLY A 48 -4.32 -7.14 11.46
C GLY A 48 -3.60 -7.26 10.11
N LEU A 49 -2.77 -6.28 9.82
CA LEU A 49 -2.04 -6.14 8.57
C LEU A 49 -0.68 -6.89 8.56
N ALA A 50 -0.44 -7.81 9.51
CA ALA A 50 0.82 -8.55 9.60
C ALA A 50 1.21 -9.33 8.33
N PRO A 51 0.29 -10.00 7.61
CA PRO A 51 0.64 -10.63 6.34
C PRO A 51 1.08 -9.62 5.28
N LEU A 52 0.45 -8.44 5.22
CA LEU A 52 0.81 -7.37 4.31
C LEU A 52 2.17 -6.75 4.68
N ALA A 53 2.44 -6.60 5.99
CA ALA A 53 3.75 -6.15 6.47
C ALA A 53 4.86 -7.10 6.01
N ARG A 54 4.69 -8.42 6.14
CA ARG A 54 5.64 -9.43 5.65
C ARG A 54 5.82 -9.35 4.13
N TYR A 55 4.72 -9.17 3.41
CA TYR A 55 4.75 -9.05 1.96
C TYR A 55 5.65 -7.89 1.52
N PHE A 56 5.50 -6.71 2.12
CA PHE A 56 6.35 -5.55 1.80
C PHE A 56 7.76 -5.67 2.36
N GLU A 57 7.92 -6.25 3.54
CA GLU A 57 9.23 -6.49 4.14
C GLU A 57 10.14 -7.33 3.23
N GLU A 58 9.62 -8.39 2.62
CA GLU A 58 10.40 -9.24 1.70
C GLU A 58 10.88 -8.45 0.46
N ARG A 59 10.11 -7.49 -0.04
CA ARG A 59 10.53 -6.61 -1.14
C ARG A 59 11.58 -5.60 -0.68
N ALA A 60 11.41 -5.06 0.52
CA ALA A 60 12.40 -4.15 1.13
C ALA A 60 13.74 -4.85 1.36
N LYS A 61 13.74 -6.10 1.86
CA LYS A 61 14.93 -6.98 1.97
C LYS A 61 15.57 -7.23 0.60
N GLY A 62 14.76 -7.40 -0.45
CA GLY A 62 15.20 -7.56 -1.82
C GLY A 62 15.87 -6.32 -2.43
N GLY A 63 15.89 -5.20 -1.70
CA GLY A 63 16.64 -4.00 -2.08
C GLY A 63 15.81 -2.90 -2.75
N VAL A 64 14.48 -2.97 -2.80
CA VAL A 64 13.63 -1.89 -3.33
C VAL A 64 13.84 -0.61 -2.52
N GLY A 65 14.02 0.53 -3.19
CA GLY A 65 14.21 1.83 -2.54
C GLY A 65 12.92 2.46 -2.06
N LEU A 66 11.86 2.37 -2.86
CA LEU A 66 10.54 2.90 -2.54
C LEU A 66 9.44 1.88 -2.89
N ILE A 67 8.48 1.73 -2.00
CA ILE A 67 7.28 0.91 -2.21
C ILE A 67 6.06 1.82 -2.24
N VAL A 68 5.17 1.65 -3.24
CA VAL A 68 3.85 2.26 -3.27
C VAL A 68 2.83 1.16 -2.95
N THR A 69 1.99 1.35 -1.93
CA THR A 69 0.98 0.36 -1.55
C THR A 69 -0.08 0.19 -2.62
N GLY A 70 -0.85 -0.89 -2.56
CA GLY A 70 -2.17 -0.95 -3.21
C GLY A 70 -3.08 0.20 -2.72
N GLY A 71 -4.11 0.51 -3.47
CA GLY A 71 -5.00 1.62 -3.15
C GLY A 71 -5.76 1.41 -1.85
N ILE A 72 -5.67 2.37 -0.95
CA ILE A 72 -6.36 2.41 0.34
C ILE A 72 -7.39 3.52 0.31
N ALA A 73 -8.64 3.19 0.63
CA ALA A 73 -9.73 4.16 0.58
C ALA A 73 -9.63 5.20 1.70
N PRO A 74 -9.88 6.50 1.41
CA PRO A 74 -9.90 7.54 2.43
C PRO A 74 -11.15 7.48 3.32
N ASN A 75 -12.22 6.87 2.84
CA ASN A 75 -13.52 6.76 3.52
C ASN A 75 -14.24 5.46 3.10
N ARG A 76 -15.44 5.24 3.63
CA ARG A 76 -16.26 4.07 3.33
C ARG A 76 -16.73 4.04 1.88
N GLU A 77 -17.11 5.19 1.36
CA GLU A 77 -17.66 5.39 0.01
C GLU A 77 -16.58 5.18 -1.07
N GLY A 78 -15.33 5.44 -0.72
CA GLY A 78 -14.19 5.29 -1.64
C GLY A 78 -13.67 3.88 -1.80
N LYS A 79 -14.15 2.91 -1.04
CA LYS A 79 -13.72 1.52 -1.13
C LYS A 79 -14.01 0.93 -2.52
N VAL A 80 -13.18 0.01 -2.97
CA VAL A 80 -13.44 -0.75 -4.19
C VAL A 80 -14.40 -1.91 -3.95
N SER A 81 -14.33 -2.53 -2.76
CA SER A 81 -15.22 -3.62 -2.32
C SER A 81 -15.66 -3.39 -0.88
N PRO A 82 -16.70 -4.08 -0.36
CA PRO A 82 -17.13 -3.95 1.03
C PRO A 82 -15.99 -4.20 2.04
N TRP A 83 -15.04 -5.03 1.67
CA TRP A 83 -13.94 -5.50 2.52
C TRP A 83 -12.61 -4.84 2.23
N ALA A 84 -12.53 -3.99 1.19
CA ALA A 84 -11.30 -3.30 0.81
C ALA A 84 -10.73 -2.45 1.95
N GLY A 85 -9.40 -2.30 1.92
CA GLY A 85 -8.66 -1.52 2.89
C GLY A 85 -9.09 -0.06 2.90
N LYS A 86 -9.16 0.51 4.10
CA LYS A 86 -9.51 1.91 4.35
C LYS A 86 -8.61 2.49 5.44
N MET A 87 -8.31 3.77 5.35
CA MET A 87 -7.66 4.51 6.41
C MET A 87 -8.30 5.89 6.60
N SER A 88 -9.24 5.99 7.54
CA SER A 88 -10.00 7.20 7.86
C SER A 88 -9.95 7.60 9.33
N ASN A 89 -9.31 6.82 10.17
CA ASN A 89 -9.24 7.07 11.61
C ASN A 89 -7.91 6.63 12.23
N LYS A 90 -7.69 7.03 13.50
CA LYS A 90 -6.44 6.76 14.21
C LYS A 90 -6.15 5.28 14.46
N LEU A 91 -7.17 4.43 14.61
CA LEU A 91 -6.99 2.98 14.82
C LEU A 91 -6.46 2.32 13.54
N GLU A 92 -7.05 2.66 12.41
CA GLU A 92 -6.62 2.19 11.10
C GLU A 92 -5.19 2.66 10.78
N SER A 93 -4.87 3.93 11.09
CA SER A 93 -3.52 4.47 10.95
C SER A 93 -2.50 3.73 11.84
N ARG A 94 -2.85 3.43 13.10
CA ARG A 94 -1.97 2.66 14.00
C ARG A 94 -1.71 1.25 13.47
N ALA A 95 -2.72 0.61 12.89
CA ALA A 95 -2.56 -0.73 12.32
C ALA A 95 -1.57 -0.75 11.14
N HIS A 96 -1.47 0.33 10.38
CA HIS A 96 -0.48 0.45 9.30
C HIS A 96 0.95 0.67 9.78
N ARG A 97 1.16 0.94 11.09
CA ARG A 97 2.51 1.15 11.64
C ARG A 97 3.39 -0.08 11.48
N ASP A 98 2.85 -1.26 11.70
CA ASP A 98 3.60 -2.52 11.53
C ASP A 98 4.17 -2.66 10.10
N ILE A 99 3.43 -2.20 9.10
CA ILE A 99 3.87 -2.19 7.69
C ILE A 99 5.04 -1.23 7.51
N THR A 100 4.90 0.00 7.99
CA THR A 100 5.93 1.03 7.81
C THR A 100 7.22 0.65 8.55
N GLU A 101 7.11 0.12 9.77
CA GLU A 101 8.25 -0.35 10.56
C GLU A 101 8.95 -1.52 9.88
N ALA A 102 8.20 -2.49 9.33
CA ALA A 102 8.77 -3.63 8.63
C ALA A 102 9.61 -3.20 7.42
N VAL A 103 9.12 -2.23 6.65
CA VAL A 103 9.83 -1.71 5.48
C VAL A 103 11.04 -0.85 5.86
N HIS A 104 10.87 0.04 6.86
CA HIS A 104 11.92 0.96 7.28
C HIS A 104 13.14 0.26 7.88
N ARG A 105 12.96 -0.92 8.51
CA ARG A 105 14.09 -1.74 9.01
C ARG A 105 15.12 -2.08 7.93
N HIS A 106 14.74 -2.02 6.66
CA HIS A 106 15.60 -2.36 5.51
C HIS A 106 16.03 -1.13 4.70
N ASP A 107 15.99 0.05 5.31
CA ASP A 107 16.30 1.33 4.66
C ASP A 107 15.53 1.56 3.35
N SER A 108 14.31 1.03 3.28
CA SER A 108 13.35 1.28 2.20
C SER A 108 12.31 2.30 2.66
N LYS A 109 11.78 3.06 1.74
CA LYS A 109 10.65 3.97 2.02
C LYS A 109 9.35 3.33 1.53
N ILE A 110 8.24 3.72 2.14
CA ILE A 110 6.91 3.27 1.72
C ILE A 110 5.95 4.47 1.74
N VAL A 111 5.13 4.56 0.70
CA VAL A 111 4.07 5.56 0.57
C VAL A 111 2.74 4.88 0.30
N MET A 112 1.68 5.46 0.83
CA MET A 112 0.33 4.96 0.64
C MET A 112 -0.28 5.57 -0.62
N GLN A 113 -0.81 4.74 -1.51
CA GLN A 113 -1.71 5.22 -2.55
C GLN A 113 -3.10 5.44 -1.95
N ILE A 114 -3.58 6.68 -1.99
CA ILE A 114 -4.96 7.01 -1.63
C ILE A 114 -5.84 6.79 -2.86
N LEU A 115 -6.82 5.90 -2.76
CA LEU A 115 -7.70 5.51 -3.85
C LEU A 115 -9.16 5.68 -3.47
N HIS A 116 -9.92 6.39 -4.30
CA HIS A 116 -11.38 6.45 -4.22
C HIS A 116 -11.96 5.79 -5.48
N ALA A 117 -12.66 4.65 -5.30
CA ALA A 117 -13.14 3.86 -6.43
C ALA A 117 -14.28 4.53 -7.22
N GLY A 118 -15.01 5.45 -6.59
CA GLY A 118 -16.11 6.14 -7.23
C GLY A 118 -17.15 5.17 -7.79
N ARG A 119 -17.58 5.38 -9.02
CA ARG A 119 -18.57 4.51 -9.70
C ARG A 119 -18.09 3.09 -9.98
N TYR A 120 -16.81 2.81 -9.83
CA TYR A 120 -16.21 1.47 -9.99
C TYR A 120 -16.22 0.64 -8.71
N GLY A 121 -16.71 1.18 -7.59
CA GLY A 121 -16.86 0.42 -6.35
C GLY A 121 -17.97 -0.64 -6.44
N TYR A 122 -17.70 -1.81 -5.89
CA TYR A 122 -18.64 -2.96 -5.85
C TYR A 122 -19.40 -3.03 -4.52
N HIS A 123 -20.03 -1.92 -4.10
CA HIS A 123 -20.79 -1.84 -2.84
C HIS A 123 -21.91 -0.80 -2.92
N PHE A 124 -22.83 -0.82 -1.94
CA PHE A 124 -24.04 0.02 -1.93
C PHE A 124 -23.80 1.51 -1.64
N TRP A 125 -22.63 1.88 -1.15
CA TRP A 125 -22.32 3.26 -0.72
C TRP A 125 -21.52 4.03 -1.76
N ASN A 126 -21.53 3.57 -3.00
CA ASN A 126 -20.81 4.25 -4.07
C ASN A 126 -21.30 5.68 -4.25
N VAL A 127 -20.38 6.61 -4.37
CA VAL A 127 -20.63 8.00 -4.74
C VAL A 127 -19.80 8.36 -5.97
N ALA A 128 -20.40 9.15 -6.84
CA ALA A 128 -19.74 9.65 -8.05
C ALA A 128 -20.31 11.04 -8.39
N PRO A 129 -19.57 11.87 -9.14
CA PRO A 129 -20.05 13.20 -9.54
C PRO A 129 -21.32 13.18 -10.37
N SER A 130 -21.65 12.06 -11.03
CA SER A 130 -22.83 11.89 -11.86
C SER A 130 -23.37 10.46 -11.76
N PRO A 131 -24.70 10.24 -11.86
CA PRO A 131 -25.35 8.93 -11.74
C PRO A 131 -25.21 8.09 -13.02
N ILE A 132 -24.04 8.06 -13.61
CA ILE A 132 -23.73 7.27 -14.79
C ILE A 132 -23.13 5.93 -14.35
N LYS A 133 -23.74 4.83 -14.77
CA LYS A 133 -23.24 3.48 -14.48
C LYS A 133 -21.83 3.29 -15.12
N ALA A 134 -20.94 2.60 -14.40
CA ALA A 134 -19.68 2.19 -14.98
C ALA A 134 -19.90 1.24 -16.17
N PRO A 135 -19.10 1.33 -17.23
CA PRO A 135 -19.24 0.49 -18.44
C PRO A 135 -18.70 -0.94 -18.27
N ILE A 136 -18.52 -1.39 -17.03
CA ILE A 136 -18.00 -2.72 -16.64
C ILE A 136 -19.06 -3.52 -15.87
#